data_329d5f2829e34d041b653b02a2101aa1
#
_entry.id   329d5f2829e34d041b653b02a2101aa1
#
_cell.length_a   1.000
_cell.length_b   1.000
_cell.length_c   1.000
_cell.angle_alpha   90.00
_cell.angle_beta   90.00
_cell.angle_gamma   90.00
#
_symmetry.space_group_name_H-M   'P 1'
#
loop_
_entity.id
_entity.type
_entity.pdbx_description
1 polymer ?
#
loop_
_entity_poly.entity_id
_entity_poly.type
_entity_poly.pdbx_seq_one_letter_code
_entity_poly.pdbx_strand_id
1 'polypeptide(L)'
;MSLHDLFVRFLLNSWIGRALNLIMVAINRLVPKRDNQILFESIPDFSDNPSQLYSYIKSLGTDYRMIWVVDSIRDDLDAPQYLRNTPSEFWQFLRSRYIVSSHGYHLMIRAGNQVYLNLWHGMPLKAMGYTEREPSILLPGVCDENYYLIATSTIMRNALATCFNQDARRIHITGQPRNDKLLTEGRTMDDSRTIILYTPTYRDTGRDESIFSMPDYSEEKFQDFLREHDAVFLMKLHPLDSGIRQRSGGNIRALDPSEDLYDILQGVDVLVTDYSSVYFDFLLLDRPVIFAVPDLEEYRRVRGFVLEPFEFWAPGPRVETFTDFLEELERCLEDDDYYRRERRIVNSLVNQHQDAGSSRRVYELVWGD
;
A
#
# COMPACT_ATOMS: atom_id res chain seq x y z
N MET A 1 -13.57 13.24 -6.27
CA MET A 1 -14.32 12.56 -5.20
C MET A 1 -15.14 11.45 -5.86
N SER A 2 -14.95 10.20 -5.45
CA SER A 2 -15.66 9.06 -6.04
C SER A 2 -17.15 9.01 -5.62
N LEU A 3 -17.97 8.28 -6.37
CA LEU A 3 -19.37 8.00 -5.96
C LEU A 3 -19.44 7.30 -4.60
N HIS A 4 -18.45 6.45 -4.31
CA HIS A 4 -18.30 5.79 -3.02
C HIS A 4 -18.09 6.81 -1.88
N ASP A 5 -17.20 7.78 -2.06
CA ASP A 5 -16.93 8.81 -1.04
C ASP A 5 -18.16 9.67 -0.76
N LEU A 6 -18.92 10.01 -1.82
CA LEU A 6 -20.19 10.73 -1.68
C LEU A 6 -21.21 9.93 -0.88
N PHE A 7 -21.32 8.63 -1.17
CA PHE A 7 -22.22 7.73 -0.47
C PHE A 7 -21.83 7.56 1.01
N VAL A 8 -20.56 7.34 1.30
CA VAL A 8 -20.06 7.24 2.68
C VAL A 8 -20.31 8.54 3.45
N ARG A 9 -20.01 9.69 2.86
CA ARG A 9 -20.32 11.01 3.47
C ARG A 9 -21.80 11.20 3.75
N PHE A 10 -22.67 10.78 2.81
CA PHE A 10 -24.12 10.82 3.02
C PHE A 10 -24.55 9.94 4.20
N LEU A 11 -24.04 8.70 4.29
CA LEU A 11 -24.34 7.78 5.38
C LEU A 11 -23.88 8.33 6.74
N LEU A 12 -22.76 9.05 6.80
CA LEU A 12 -22.21 9.58 8.04
C LEU A 12 -22.82 10.91 8.48
N ASN A 13 -23.05 11.82 7.52
CA ASN A 13 -23.33 13.23 7.83
C ASN A 13 -24.81 13.60 7.79
N SER A 14 -25.69 12.75 7.23
CA SER A 14 -27.12 13.02 7.25
C SER A 14 -27.87 12.06 8.18
N TRP A 15 -28.95 12.55 8.82
CA TRP A 15 -29.81 11.69 9.65
C TRP A 15 -30.50 10.59 8.83
N ILE A 16 -30.87 10.88 7.58
CA ILE A 16 -31.45 9.90 6.64
C ILE A 16 -30.40 8.84 6.31
N GLY A 17 -29.17 9.25 6.03
CA GLY A 17 -28.05 8.33 5.75
C GLY A 17 -27.79 7.39 6.92
N ARG A 18 -27.74 7.91 8.15
CA ARG A 18 -27.57 7.09 9.37
C ARG A 18 -28.71 6.08 9.55
N ALA A 19 -29.95 6.50 9.32
CA ALA A 19 -31.10 5.60 9.39
C ALA A 19 -31.01 4.51 8.31
N LEU A 20 -30.66 4.87 7.08
CA LEU A 20 -30.41 3.90 6.00
C LEU A 20 -29.29 2.92 6.32
N ASN A 21 -28.19 3.42 6.90
CA ASN A 21 -27.08 2.56 7.31
C ASN A 21 -27.55 1.52 8.35
N LEU A 22 -28.29 1.93 9.36
CA LEU A 22 -28.86 1.02 10.36
C LEU A 22 -29.76 -0.04 9.73
N ILE A 23 -30.61 0.36 8.77
CA ILE A 23 -31.48 -0.55 8.03
C ILE A 23 -30.64 -1.54 7.22
N MET A 24 -29.61 -1.08 6.51
CA MET A 24 -28.72 -1.93 5.71
C MET A 24 -27.98 -2.94 6.59
N VAL A 25 -27.45 -2.51 7.74
CA VAL A 25 -26.81 -3.40 8.74
C VAL A 25 -27.81 -4.43 9.28
N ALA A 26 -29.05 -4.02 9.59
CA ALA A 26 -30.09 -4.92 10.07
C ALA A 26 -30.47 -5.97 9.02
N ILE A 27 -30.66 -5.54 7.75
CA ILE A 27 -30.90 -6.47 6.63
C ILE A 27 -29.73 -7.42 6.46
N ASN A 28 -28.50 -6.89 6.47
CA ASN A 28 -27.29 -7.70 6.34
C ASN A 28 -27.22 -8.76 7.46
N ARG A 29 -27.57 -8.39 8.70
CA ARG A 29 -27.58 -9.33 9.84
C ARG A 29 -28.58 -10.47 9.67
N LEU A 30 -29.68 -10.23 8.99
CA LEU A 30 -30.73 -11.24 8.75
C LEU A 30 -30.39 -12.22 7.61
N VAL A 31 -29.51 -11.84 6.71
CA VAL A 31 -29.09 -12.71 5.60
C VAL A 31 -28.19 -13.82 6.13
N PRO A 32 -28.53 -15.11 5.91
CA PRO A 32 -27.69 -16.23 6.32
C PRO A 32 -26.33 -16.17 5.63
N LYS A 33 -25.26 -16.26 6.45
CA LYS A 33 -23.88 -16.29 5.94
C LYS A 33 -23.50 -17.68 5.46
N ARG A 34 -22.62 -17.75 4.48
CA ARG A 34 -21.92 -18.96 4.08
C ARG A 34 -20.63 -19.04 4.89
N ASP A 35 -20.57 -19.95 5.84
CA ASP A 35 -19.45 -20.04 6.80
C ASP A 35 -18.10 -20.31 6.14
N ASN A 36 -18.10 -20.90 4.95
CA ASN A 36 -16.90 -21.18 4.18
C ASN A 36 -16.64 -20.16 3.04
N GLN A 37 -17.34 -19.01 2.99
CA GLN A 37 -17.13 -18.03 1.92
C GLN A 37 -16.28 -16.87 2.39
N ILE A 38 -15.18 -16.62 1.64
CA ILE A 38 -14.29 -15.47 1.79
C ILE A 38 -14.46 -14.58 0.56
N LEU A 39 -14.80 -13.33 0.77
CA LEU A 39 -14.82 -12.29 -0.25
C LEU A 39 -13.53 -11.48 -0.16
N PHE A 40 -12.80 -11.41 -1.26
CA PHE A 40 -11.59 -10.60 -1.41
C PHE A 40 -11.86 -9.37 -2.24
N GLU A 41 -11.22 -8.26 -1.88
CA GLU A 41 -11.15 -7.04 -2.69
C GLU A 41 -9.83 -6.31 -2.50
N SER A 42 -9.32 -5.74 -3.57
CA SER A 42 -8.14 -4.86 -3.57
C SER A 42 -8.30 -3.74 -4.61
N ILE A 43 -7.45 -2.74 -4.53
CA ILE A 43 -7.30 -1.68 -5.52
C ILE A 43 -5.80 -1.45 -5.73
N PRO A 44 -5.28 -1.71 -6.95
CA PRO A 44 -5.91 -2.35 -8.10
C PRO A 44 -6.46 -3.76 -7.84
N ASP A 45 -7.27 -4.29 -8.78
CA ASP A 45 -7.80 -5.65 -8.68
C ASP A 45 -6.69 -6.69 -8.58
N PHE A 46 -6.88 -7.73 -7.78
CA PHE A 46 -5.95 -8.87 -7.60
C PHE A 46 -4.52 -8.47 -7.21
N SER A 47 -4.36 -7.44 -6.41
CA SER A 47 -3.06 -6.91 -6.00
C SER A 47 -2.92 -6.83 -4.48
N ASP A 48 -1.74 -6.41 -4.03
CA ASP A 48 -1.48 -6.02 -2.64
C ASP A 48 -1.67 -7.19 -1.63
N ASN A 49 -1.88 -6.85 -0.38
CA ASN A 49 -2.07 -7.79 0.74
C ASN A 49 -3.17 -8.84 0.50
N PRO A 50 -4.36 -8.48 -0.03
CA PRO A 50 -5.41 -9.46 -0.30
C PRO A 50 -5.00 -10.53 -1.30
N SER A 51 -4.28 -10.18 -2.36
CA SER A 51 -3.82 -11.12 -3.39
C SER A 51 -2.84 -12.14 -2.82
N GLN A 52 -1.89 -11.68 -2.01
CA GLN A 52 -0.92 -12.58 -1.40
C GLN A 52 -1.56 -13.51 -0.36
N LEU A 53 -2.48 -12.99 0.46
CA LEU A 53 -3.23 -13.83 1.41
C LEU A 53 -4.13 -14.85 0.68
N TYR A 54 -4.78 -14.44 -0.42
CA TYR A 54 -5.54 -15.36 -1.28
C TYR A 54 -4.68 -16.49 -1.80
N SER A 55 -3.49 -16.18 -2.33
CA SER A 55 -2.53 -17.17 -2.84
C SER A 55 -2.08 -18.14 -1.74
N TYR A 56 -1.82 -17.62 -0.54
CA TYR A 56 -1.48 -18.44 0.62
C TYR A 56 -2.62 -19.39 1.00
N ILE A 57 -3.85 -18.92 1.17
CA ILE A 57 -5.00 -19.77 1.52
C ILE A 57 -5.26 -20.80 0.44
N LYS A 58 -5.13 -20.45 -0.84
CA LYS A 58 -5.25 -21.38 -1.97
C LYS A 58 -4.21 -22.49 -1.89
N SER A 59 -2.98 -22.18 -1.50
CA SER A 59 -1.90 -23.16 -1.37
C SER A 59 -2.12 -24.20 -0.25
N LEU A 60 -2.94 -23.86 0.75
CA LEU A 60 -3.29 -24.78 1.84
C LEU A 60 -4.31 -25.86 1.43
N GLY A 61 -4.93 -25.74 0.25
CA GLY A 61 -5.94 -26.70 -0.22
C GLY A 61 -7.21 -26.75 0.63
N THR A 62 -7.60 -25.64 1.23
CA THR A 62 -8.78 -25.52 2.08
C THR A 62 -10.09 -25.55 1.28
N ASP A 63 -11.21 -25.92 1.94
CA ASP A 63 -12.56 -25.95 1.34
C ASP A 63 -13.22 -24.56 1.28
N TYR A 64 -12.47 -23.47 1.47
CA TYR A 64 -13.02 -22.13 1.38
C TYR A 64 -13.39 -21.77 -0.05
N ARG A 65 -14.62 -21.27 -0.20
CA ARG A 65 -15.07 -20.61 -1.44
C ARG A 65 -14.53 -19.18 -1.45
N MET A 66 -13.43 -18.97 -2.13
CA MET A 66 -12.82 -17.65 -2.31
C MET A 66 -13.39 -16.98 -3.55
N ILE A 67 -13.90 -15.74 -3.40
CA ILE A 67 -14.47 -14.94 -4.48
C ILE A 67 -13.84 -13.55 -4.49
N TRP A 68 -13.82 -12.91 -5.67
CA TRP A 68 -13.25 -11.59 -5.82
C TRP A 68 -14.30 -10.55 -6.26
N VAL A 69 -14.19 -9.35 -5.67
CA VAL A 69 -14.87 -8.13 -6.13
C VAL A 69 -13.87 -7.31 -6.93
N VAL A 70 -14.24 -6.99 -8.18
CA VAL A 70 -13.32 -6.42 -9.18
C VAL A 70 -13.97 -5.28 -9.96
N ASP A 71 -13.13 -4.40 -10.50
CA ASP A 71 -13.58 -3.36 -11.44
C ASP A 71 -13.69 -3.91 -12.87
N SER A 72 -12.88 -4.94 -13.19
CA SER A 72 -12.93 -5.64 -14.48
C SER A 72 -12.72 -7.14 -14.33
N ILE A 73 -13.51 -7.93 -15.08
CA ILE A 73 -13.38 -9.39 -15.11
C ILE A 73 -12.10 -9.78 -15.85
N ARG A 74 -11.37 -10.74 -15.29
CA ARG A 74 -10.18 -11.34 -15.86
C ARG A 74 -10.42 -12.83 -16.15
N ASP A 75 -10.27 -13.24 -17.39
CA ASP A 75 -10.53 -14.63 -17.82
C ASP A 75 -9.38 -15.61 -17.44
N ASP A 76 -8.19 -15.07 -17.13
CA ASP A 76 -7.01 -15.84 -16.73
C ASP A 76 -7.01 -16.28 -15.26
N LEU A 77 -7.99 -15.84 -14.48
CA LEU A 77 -8.10 -16.17 -13.06
C LEU A 77 -9.17 -17.22 -12.79
N ASP A 78 -8.73 -18.33 -12.21
CA ASP A 78 -9.60 -19.42 -11.76
C ASP A 78 -10.18 -19.09 -10.37
N ALA A 79 -11.03 -18.07 -10.33
CA ALA A 79 -11.82 -17.68 -9.14
C ALA A 79 -13.12 -17.00 -9.58
N PRO A 80 -14.24 -17.21 -8.87
CA PRO A 80 -15.47 -16.47 -9.12
C PRO A 80 -15.27 -14.98 -8.91
N GLN A 81 -15.62 -14.16 -9.90
CA GLN A 81 -15.43 -12.73 -9.90
C GLN A 81 -16.80 -12.02 -10.01
N TYR A 82 -16.94 -10.91 -9.32
CA TYR A 82 -18.14 -10.10 -9.30
C TYR A 82 -17.78 -8.63 -9.51
N LEU A 83 -18.41 -7.98 -10.49
CA LEU A 83 -18.16 -6.57 -10.78
C LEU A 83 -18.62 -5.70 -9.62
N ARG A 84 -17.75 -4.79 -9.20
CA ARG A 84 -17.98 -3.81 -8.13
C ARG A 84 -19.22 -2.95 -8.42
N ASN A 85 -19.93 -2.56 -7.37
CA ASN A 85 -21.15 -1.75 -7.44
C ASN A 85 -22.30 -2.41 -8.24
N THR A 86 -22.37 -3.74 -8.30
CA THR A 86 -23.48 -4.47 -8.91
C THR A 86 -24.35 -5.18 -7.86
N PRO A 87 -25.64 -5.43 -8.14
CA PRO A 87 -26.49 -6.21 -7.24
C PRO A 87 -25.96 -7.62 -6.93
N SER A 88 -25.24 -8.23 -7.88
CA SER A 88 -24.65 -9.55 -7.72
C SER A 88 -23.48 -9.51 -6.72
N GLU A 89 -22.62 -8.51 -6.80
CA GLU A 89 -21.53 -8.26 -5.85
C GLU A 89 -22.10 -8.02 -4.46
N PHE A 90 -23.06 -7.10 -4.33
CA PHE A 90 -23.68 -6.79 -3.06
C PHE A 90 -24.34 -8.02 -2.41
N TRP A 91 -24.98 -8.88 -3.21
CA TRP A 91 -25.52 -10.14 -2.73
C TRP A 91 -24.45 -11.08 -2.21
N GLN A 92 -23.27 -11.18 -2.85
CA GLN A 92 -22.15 -11.97 -2.34
C GLN A 92 -21.60 -11.37 -1.05
N PHE A 93 -21.45 -10.04 -0.96
CA PHE A 93 -21.07 -9.37 0.27
C PHE A 93 -22.01 -9.75 1.44
N LEU A 94 -23.33 -9.65 1.24
CA LEU A 94 -24.30 -9.99 2.27
C LEU A 94 -24.20 -11.45 2.73
N ARG A 95 -23.78 -12.36 1.86
CA ARG A 95 -23.67 -13.80 2.16
C ARG A 95 -22.31 -14.26 2.61
N SER A 96 -21.27 -13.45 2.49
CA SER A 96 -19.92 -13.84 2.90
C SER A 96 -19.77 -13.78 4.41
N ARG A 97 -19.20 -14.85 5.00
CA ARG A 97 -18.80 -14.89 6.40
C ARG A 97 -17.56 -14.04 6.63
N TYR A 98 -16.59 -14.11 5.72
CA TYR A 98 -15.32 -13.43 5.80
C TYR A 98 -15.21 -12.40 4.67
N ILE A 99 -14.69 -11.23 5.00
CA ILE A 99 -14.42 -10.13 4.06
C ILE A 99 -12.97 -9.72 4.27
N VAL A 100 -12.18 -9.75 3.21
CA VAL A 100 -10.77 -9.37 3.19
C VAL A 100 -10.60 -8.17 2.26
N SER A 101 -10.18 -7.04 2.81
CA SER A 101 -10.11 -5.77 2.09
C SER A 101 -8.81 -5.05 2.36
N SER A 102 -8.28 -4.34 1.36
CA SER A 102 -7.16 -3.40 1.52
C SER A 102 -7.60 -1.95 1.75
N HIS A 103 -8.86 -1.60 1.44
CA HIS A 103 -9.33 -0.21 1.45
C HIS A 103 -10.57 0.06 2.32
N GLY A 104 -11.03 -0.94 3.08
CA GLY A 104 -12.18 -0.79 3.97
C GLY A 104 -13.53 -0.67 3.27
N TYR A 105 -13.65 -1.18 2.04
CA TYR A 105 -14.89 -1.20 1.28
C TYR A 105 -15.99 -1.94 2.05
N HIS A 106 -17.24 -1.49 1.96
CA HIS A 106 -18.40 -2.04 2.71
C HIS A 106 -18.30 -2.05 4.25
N LEU A 107 -17.23 -1.54 4.83
CA LEU A 107 -17.03 -1.56 6.28
C LEU A 107 -18.23 -0.99 7.06
N MET A 108 -18.81 0.10 6.55
CA MET A 108 -19.92 0.80 7.20
C MET A 108 -21.23 0.02 7.26
N ILE A 109 -21.45 -0.91 6.33
CA ILE A 109 -22.68 -1.72 6.23
C ILE A 109 -22.48 -3.17 6.64
N ARG A 110 -21.30 -3.48 7.23
CA ARG A 110 -20.97 -4.79 7.76
C ARG A 110 -21.89 -5.16 8.93
N ALA A 111 -22.33 -6.39 8.98
CA ALA A 111 -23.03 -6.92 10.14
C ALA A 111 -22.08 -7.58 11.14
N GLY A 112 -22.42 -7.56 12.43
CA GLY A 112 -21.57 -8.15 13.49
C GLY A 112 -21.39 -9.67 13.39
N ASN A 113 -22.16 -10.38 12.54
CA ASN A 113 -21.95 -11.81 12.22
C ASN A 113 -21.05 -12.04 11.00
N GLN A 114 -20.36 -10.99 10.52
CA GLN A 114 -19.33 -11.09 9.47
C GLN A 114 -17.96 -10.75 10.07
N VAL A 115 -16.97 -11.56 9.77
CA VAL A 115 -15.56 -11.29 10.08
C VAL A 115 -15.01 -10.37 9.01
N TYR A 116 -14.48 -9.23 9.41
CA TYR A 116 -13.90 -8.24 8.50
C TYR A 116 -12.41 -8.08 8.79
N LEU A 117 -11.60 -8.45 7.82
CA LEU A 117 -10.15 -8.35 7.87
C LEU A 117 -9.71 -7.19 6.96
N ASN A 118 -9.32 -6.09 7.57
CA ASN A 118 -8.71 -4.97 6.89
C ASN A 118 -7.19 -5.15 6.88
N LEU A 119 -6.64 -5.46 5.72
CA LEU A 119 -5.21 -5.65 5.54
C LEU A 119 -4.48 -4.34 5.27
N TRP A 120 -5.23 -3.25 5.02
CA TRP A 120 -4.71 -1.96 4.62
C TRP A 120 -3.75 -2.06 3.42
N HIS A 121 -3.18 -0.94 2.98
CA HIS A 121 -2.34 -0.87 1.77
C HIS A 121 -1.01 -0.15 2.00
N GLY A 122 -0.55 -0.08 3.24
CA GLY A 122 0.75 0.50 3.62
C GLY A 122 0.76 1.11 5.00
N MET A 123 1.91 1.09 5.65
CA MET A 123 2.05 1.63 7.00
C MET A 123 2.12 3.16 6.97
N PRO A 124 1.53 3.85 7.97
CA PRO A 124 1.41 5.31 7.94
C PRO A 124 2.76 6.00 8.19
N LEU A 125 3.19 6.82 7.24
CA LEU A 125 4.20 7.85 7.40
C LEU A 125 3.53 9.23 7.36
N LYS A 126 2.70 9.44 6.33
CA LYS A 126 1.92 10.66 6.10
C LYS A 126 0.74 10.75 7.06
N ALA A 127 0.35 11.95 7.44
CA ALA A 127 -0.92 12.16 8.12
C ALA A 127 -2.09 11.66 7.26
N MET A 128 -2.99 10.89 7.87
CA MET A 128 -4.19 10.36 7.23
C MET A 128 -5.34 10.26 8.23
N GLY A 129 -6.57 10.32 7.74
CA GLY A 129 -7.78 10.21 8.57
C GLY A 129 -7.80 11.24 9.71
N TYR A 130 -7.88 10.80 10.95
CA TYR A 130 -7.95 11.68 12.14
C TYR A 130 -6.69 12.50 12.41
N THR A 131 -5.57 12.19 11.77
CA THR A 131 -4.32 12.96 11.91
C THR A 131 -4.15 14.02 10.82
N GLU A 132 -5.02 14.04 9.80
CA GLU A 132 -5.04 15.11 8.80
C GLU A 132 -5.54 16.42 9.40
N ARG A 133 -5.00 17.54 8.93
CA ARG A 133 -5.48 18.88 9.35
C ARG A 133 -6.92 19.15 8.90
N GLU A 134 -7.24 18.72 7.69
CA GLU A 134 -8.56 18.84 7.08
C GLU A 134 -9.01 17.49 6.51
N PRO A 135 -9.47 16.56 7.38
CA PRO A 135 -9.80 15.22 6.95
C PRO A 135 -10.99 15.24 6.01
N SER A 136 -10.86 14.55 4.89
CA SER A 136 -11.93 14.46 3.88
C SER A 136 -13.11 13.61 4.36
N ILE A 137 -12.83 12.49 5.01
CA ILE A 137 -13.80 11.56 5.60
C ILE A 137 -13.24 11.00 6.90
N LEU A 138 -14.01 11.10 7.96
CA LEU A 138 -13.70 10.46 9.25
C LEU A 138 -14.63 9.28 9.45
N LEU A 139 -14.09 8.08 9.32
CA LEU A 139 -14.82 6.86 9.65
C LEU A 139 -14.81 6.66 11.16
N PRO A 140 -15.94 6.29 11.79
CA PRO A 140 -15.94 5.95 13.20
C PRO A 140 -15.06 4.72 13.45
N GLY A 141 -14.35 4.70 14.58
CA GLY A 141 -13.58 3.53 15.00
C GLY A 141 -14.48 2.30 15.15
N VAL A 142 -13.97 1.14 14.78
CA VAL A 142 -14.69 -0.13 14.89
C VAL A 142 -14.24 -0.86 16.17
N CYS A 143 -15.15 -1.06 17.10
CA CYS A 143 -14.88 -1.75 18.39
C CYS A 143 -15.52 -3.15 18.46
N ASP A 144 -15.63 -3.84 17.33
CA ASP A 144 -16.27 -5.14 17.19
C ASP A 144 -15.25 -6.27 17.24
N GLU A 145 -15.59 -7.39 17.86
CA GLU A 145 -14.72 -8.57 18.00
C GLU A 145 -14.39 -9.24 16.66
N ASN A 146 -15.25 -9.07 15.67
CA ASN A 146 -15.09 -9.61 14.33
C ASN A 146 -14.42 -8.62 13.35
N TYR A 147 -13.78 -7.56 13.84
CA TYR A 147 -12.98 -6.65 13.03
C TYR A 147 -11.50 -6.79 13.36
N TYR A 148 -10.72 -7.05 12.34
CA TYR A 148 -9.26 -7.20 12.41
C TYR A 148 -8.60 -6.15 11.51
N LEU A 149 -7.65 -5.43 12.05
CA LEU A 149 -6.73 -4.56 11.31
C LEU A 149 -5.31 -5.05 11.59
N ILE A 150 -4.45 -5.07 10.58
CA ILE A 150 -3.07 -5.53 10.72
C ILE A 150 -2.08 -4.38 10.75
N ALA A 151 -0.93 -4.63 11.37
CA ALA A 151 0.21 -3.72 11.41
C ALA A 151 1.53 -4.51 11.31
N THR A 152 2.61 -3.80 11.02
CA THR A 152 3.94 -4.41 10.91
C THR A 152 4.75 -4.34 12.22
N SER A 153 4.41 -3.39 13.11
CA SER A 153 5.09 -3.23 14.41
C SER A 153 4.20 -2.54 15.44
N THR A 154 4.67 -2.47 16.68
CA THR A 154 4.01 -1.71 17.75
C THR A 154 3.89 -0.22 17.41
N ILE A 155 4.91 0.39 16.79
CA ILE A 155 4.87 1.79 16.37
C ILE A 155 3.79 1.98 15.30
N MET A 156 3.78 1.14 14.27
CA MET A 156 2.81 1.19 13.20
C MET A 156 1.39 0.90 13.68
N ARG A 157 1.22 -0.02 14.62
CA ARG A 157 -0.06 -0.27 15.29
C ARG A 157 -0.60 1.00 15.95
N ASN A 158 0.24 1.72 16.72
CA ASN A 158 -0.18 2.93 17.42
C ASN A 158 -0.46 4.09 16.44
N ALA A 159 0.33 4.19 15.37
CA ALA A 159 0.09 5.15 14.30
C ALA A 159 -1.26 4.89 13.59
N LEU A 160 -1.55 3.64 13.21
CA LEU A 160 -2.85 3.25 12.64
C LEU A 160 -4.01 3.49 13.61
N ALA A 161 -3.82 3.20 14.90
CA ALA A 161 -4.83 3.47 15.92
C ALA A 161 -5.21 4.95 15.98
N THR A 162 -4.21 5.84 15.89
CA THR A 162 -4.42 7.28 15.86
C THR A 162 -5.07 7.74 14.55
N CYS A 163 -4.57 7.26 13.40
CA CYS A 163 -5.10 7.62 12.08
C CYS A 163 -6.57 7.24 11.90
N PHE A 164 -6.99 6.08 12.43
CA PHE A 164 -8.34 5.55 12.20
C PHE A 164 -9.24 5.60 13.44
N ASN A 165 -8.82 6.27 14.50
CA ASN A 165 -9.56 6.27 15.77
C ASN A 165 -9.92 4.85 16.22
N GLN A 166 -8.95 3.93 16.10
CA GLN A 166 -9.12 2.51 16.35
C GLN A 166 -8.52 2.11 17.69
N ASP A 167 -9.15 1.18 18.40
CA ASP A 167 -8.56 0.57 19.59
C ASP A 167 -7.29 -0.21 19.19
N ALA A 168 -6.12 0.22 19.70
CA ALA A 168 -4.84 -0.43 19.39
C ALA A 168 -4.79 -1.92 19.76
N ARG A 169 -5.63 -2.37 20.71
CA ARG A 169 -5.75 -3.81 21.08
C ARG A 169 -6.40 -4.65 19.97
N ARG A 170 -7.10 -4.01 19.03
CA ARG A 170 -7.76 -4.64 17.86
C ARG A 170 -6.91 -4.56 16.59
N ILE A 171 -5.71 -4.01 16.69
CA ILE A 171 -4.75 -3.97 15.59
C ILE A 171 -3.65 -5.00 15.87
N HIS A 172 -3.52 -5.97 14.98
CA HIS A 172 -2.69 -7.15 15.18
C HIS A 172 -1.36 -7.02 14.45
N ILE A 173 -0.25 -7.30 15.14
CA ILE A 173 1.07 -7.24 14.55
C ILE A 173 1.37 -8.57 13.86
N THR A 174 1.11 -8.63 12.56
CA THR A 174 1.30 -9.82 11.73
C THR A 174 2.37 -9.64 10.67
N GLY A 175 2.75 -8.40 10.37
CA GLY A 175 3.36 -8.03 9.11
C GLY A 175 2.31 -7.90 8.00
N GLN A 176 2.74 -7.56 6.81
CA GLN A 176 1.88 -7.41 5.63
C GLN A 176 2.05 -8.63 4.71
N PRO A 177 0.98 -9.35 4.32
CA PRO A 177 1.07 -10.50 3.43
C PRO A 177 1.89 -10.26 2.16
N ARG A 178 1.76 -9.09 1.52
CA ARG A 178 2.49 -8.72 0.31
C ARG A 178 4.01 -8.75 0.49
N ASN A 179 4.50 -8.52 1.72
CA ASN A 179 5.93 -8.54 2.01
C ASN A 179 6.52 -9.94 1.98
N ASP A 180 5.69 -11.00 2.07
CA ASP A 180 6.17 -12.37 1.95
C ASP A 180 6.85 -12.62 0.58
N LYS A 181 6.38 -11.93 -0.49
CA LYS A 181 7.03 -11.99 -1.82
C LYS A 181 8.46 -11.46 -1.80
N LEU A 182 8.73 -10.40 -1.02
CA LEU A 182 10.07 -9.78 -0.97
C LEU A 182 11.11 -10.69 -0.34
N LEU A 183 10.68 -11.58 0.56
CA LEU A 183 11.54 -12.43 1.38
C LEU A 183 11.59 -13.89 0.91
N THR A 184 10.87 -14.22 -0.17
CA THR A 184 11.02 -15.52 -0.84
C THR A 184 12.22 -15.49 -1.79
N GLU A 185 12.86 -16.64 -1.99
CA GLU A 185 14.02 -16.74 -2.89
C GLU A 185 13.63 -16.53 -4.35
N GLY A 186 14.45 -15.76 -5.06
CA GLY A 186 14.35 -15.56 -6.51
C GLY A 186 14.19 -14.10 -6.92
N ARG A 187 15.12 -13.58 -7.72
CA ARG A 187 15.02 -12.29 -8.41
C ARG A 187 13.98 -12.45 -9.53
N THR A 188 12.89 -11.70 -9.46
CA THR A 188 11.78 -11.82 -10.41
C THR A 188 12.04 -11.10 -11.74
N MET A 189 13.06 -10.23 -11.83
CA MET A 189 13.41 -9.51 -13.04
C MET A 189 14.61 -10.16 -13.74
N ASP A 190 14.41 -10.51 -15.02
CA ASP A 190 15.46 -11.02 -15.91
C ASP A 190 16.20 -9.83 -16.60
N ASP A 191 16.75 -8.93 -15.78
CA ASP A 191 17.63 -7.86 -16.26
C ASP A 191 18.95 -7.93 -15.48
N SER A 192 20.05 -8.10 -16.18
CA SER A 192 21.38 -8.16 -15.59
C SER A 192 21.92 -6.80 -15.19
N ARG A 193 21.25 -5.71 -15.60
CA ARG A 193 21.64 -4.34 -15.29
C ARG A 193 21.22 -3.95 -13.87
N THR A 194 21.82 -2.89 -13.39
CA THR A 194 21.38 -2.22 -12.15
C THR A 194 19.98 -1.63 -12.30
N ILE A 195 19.08 -1.97 -11.39
CA ILE A 195 17.68 -1.53 -11.44
C ILE A 195 17.45 -0.45 -10.39
N ILE A 196 17.17 0.75 -10.85
CA ILE A 196 16.78 1.89 -10.01
C ILE A 196 15.29 2.09 -10.18
N LEU A 197 14.52 2.01 -9.09
CA LEU A 197 13.07 2.19 -9.13
C LEU A 197 12.67 3.52 -8.51
N TYR A 198 11.92 4.32 -9.25
CA TYR A 198 11.35 5.58 -8.80
C TYR A 198 9.85 5.47 -8.53
N THR A 199 9.45 5.76 -7.29
CA THR A 199 8.05 5.67 -6.83
C THR A 199 7.64 6.95 -6.10
N PRO A 200 7.38 8.06 -6.81
CA PRO A 200 6.97 9.30 -6.18
C PRO A 200 5.54 9.21 -5.62
N THR A 201 5.27 9.98 -4.58
CA THR A 201 3.90 10.22 -4.10
C THR A 201 3.17 11.15 -5.06
N TYR A 202 1.95 10.77 -5.46
CA TYR A 202 1.07 11.67 -6.21
C TYR A 202 0.77 12.96 -5.44
N ARG A 203 0.82 14.09 -6.12
CA ARG A 203 0.51 15.42 -5.56
C ARG A 203 -0.88 15.87 -6.00
N ASP A 204 -1.80 16.02 -5.04
CA ASP A 204 -3.16 16.52 -5.29
C ASP A 204 -3.18 17.96 -5.84
N THR A 205 -2.07 18.70 -5.70
CA THR A 205 -1.92 20.06 -6.22
C THR A 205 -1.78 20.12 -7.73
N GLY A 206 -1.52 18.98 -8.40
CA GLY A 206 -1.22 18.90 -9.82
C GLY A 206 0.14 19.49 -10.22
N ARG A 207 0.98 19.86 -9.24
CA ARG A 207 2.36 20.28 -9.50
C ARG A 207 3.25 19.05 -9.70
N ASP A 208 4.18 19.19 -10.65
CA ASP A 208 5.26 18.22 -10.81
C ASP A 208 6.36 18.54 -9.80
N GLU A 209 6.45 17.74 -8.76
CA GLU A 209 7.52 17.79 -7.73
C GLU A 209 8.43 16.56 -7.85
N SER A 210 8.54 16.03 -9.06
CA SER A 210 9.43 14.90 -9.37
C SER A 210 10.89 15.34 -9.53
N ILE A 211 11.80 14.36 -9.59
CA ILE A 211 13.21 14.63 -9.93
C ILE A 211 13.38 15.35 -11.28
N PHE A 212 12.43 15.16 -12.19
CA PHE A 212 12.42 15.79 -13.52
C PHE A 212 12.05 17.27 -13.49
N SER A 213 11.47 17.77 -12.41
CA SER A 213 11.12 19.17 -12.19
C SER A 213 12.17 19.95 -11.41
N MET A 214 13.21 19.29 -10.92
CA MET A 214 14.31 19.95 -10.22
C MET A 214 15.00 20.96 -11.14
N PRO A 215 15.32 22.20 -10.65
CA PRO A 215 15.77 23.31 -11.52
C PRO A 215 17.02 23.02 -12.35
N ASP A 216 17.89 22.14 -11.87
CA ASP A 216 19.15 21.73 -12.49
C ASP A 216 19.05 20.40 -13.24
N TYR A 217 17.83 19.88 -13.48
CA TYR A 217 17.62 18.63 -14.22
C TYR A 217 18.21 18.70 -15.63
N SER A 218 18.93 17.67 -16.02
CA SER A 218 19.47 17.46 -17.35
C SER A 218 19.25 16.03 -17.82
N GLU A 219 18.43 15.87 -18.84
CA GLU A 219 18.17 14.57 -19.49
C GLU A 219 19.46 13.94 -19.99
N GLU A 220 20.34 14.73 -20.64
CA GLU A 220 21.62 14.25 -21.18
C GLU A 220 22.50 13.68 -20.07
N LYS A 221 22.72 14.42 -18.98
CA LYS A 221 23.51 13.95 -17.84
C LYS A 221 22.92 12.69 -17.22
N PHE A 222 21.59 12.61 -17.13
CA PHE A 222 20.96 11.42 -16.56
C PHE A 222 21.12 10.20 -17.45
N GLN A 223 20.93 10.32 -18.76
CA GLN A 223 21.14 9.20 -19.69
C GLN A 223 22.62 8.76 -19.74
N ASP A 224 23.57 9.71 -19.62
CA ASP A 224 25.01 9.40 -19.55
C ASP A 224 25.31 8.62 -18.27
N PHE A 225 24.83 9.08 -17.13
CA PHE A 225 24.97 8.40 -15.84
C PHE A 225 24.44 6.96 -15.88
N LEU A 226 23.21 6.77 -16.41
CA LEU A 226 22.59 5.45 -16.51
C LEU A 226 23.38 4.50 -17.44
N ARG A 227 24.02 5.03 -18.50
CA ARG A 227 24.88 4.22 -19.38
C ARG A 227 26.20 3.85 -18.73
N GLU A 228 26.82 4.78 -18.00
CA GLU A 228 28.09 4.57 -17.31
C GLU A 228 27.99 3.47 -16.23
N HIS A 229 26.85 3.41 -15.55
CA HIS A 229 26.58 2.43 -14.50
C HIS A 229 25.84 1.18 -14.96
N ASP A 230 25.65 0.98 -16.28
CA ASP A 230 24.81 -0.10 -16.84
C ASP A 230 23.47 -0.24 -16.10
N ALA A 231 22.78 0.90 -15.94
CA ALA A 231 21.57 1.00 -15.13
C ALA A 231 20.32 1.28 -15.96
N VAL A 232 19.18 0.84 -15.45
CA VAL A 232 17.85 1.19 -15.94
C VAL A 232 17.07 1.89 -14.82
N PHE A 233 16.43 3.00 -15.18
CA PHE A 233 15.58 3.77 -14.28
C PHE A 233 14.11 3.47 -14.58
N LEU A 234 13.47 2.72 -13.67
CA LEU A 234 12.07 2.33 -13.77
C LEU A 234 11.19 3.32 -12.98
N MET A 235 10.08 3.73 -13.55
CA MET A 235 9.13 4.64 -12.91
C MET A 235 7.80 3.92 -12.65
N LYS A 236 7.43 3.74 -11.41
CA LYS A 236 6.08 3.30 -11.02
C LYS A 236 5.28 4.53 -10.59
N LEU A 237 4.46 5.02 -11.50
CA LEU A 237 3.74 6.28 -11.37
C LEU A 237 2.26 6.03 -11.06
N HIS A 238 1.65 6.99 -10.38
CA HIS A 238 0.20 7.00 -10.25
C HIS A 238 -0.45 7.14 -11.65
N PRO A 239 -1.60 6.52 -11.94
CA PRO A 239 -2.26 6.62 -13.26
C PRO A 239 -2.54 8.05 -13.74
N LEU A 240 -2.66 9.00 -12.81
CA LEU A 240 -2.88 10.41 -13.12
C LEU A 240 -1.60 11.19 -13.45
N ASP A 241 -0.41 10.62 -13.26
CA ASP A 241 0.89 11.26 -13.54
C ASP A 241 1.30 11.12 -15.02
N SER A 242 0.41 11.52 -15.94
CA SER A 242 0.66 11.39 -17.38
C SER A 242 1.85 12.22 -17.88
N GLY A 243 2.13 13.38 -17.25
CA GLY A 243 3.24 14.26 -17.60
C GLY A 243 4.60 13.64 -17.35
N ILE A 244 4.79 12.99 -16.19
CA ILE A 244 6.04 12.31 -15.84
C ILE A 244 6.24 11.06 -16.72
N ARG A 245 5.17 10.35 -17.07
CA ARG A 245 5.22 9.17 -17.95
C ARG A 245 5.82 9.51 -19.35
N GLN A 246 5.61 10.73 -19.84
CA GLN A 246 6.17 11.18 -21.11
C GLN A 246 7.70 11.34 -21.10
N ARG A 247 8.33 11.32 -19.92
CA ARG A 247 9.80 11.35 -19.76
C ARG A 247 10.48 10.01 -20.07
N SER A 248 9.70 8.99 -20.42
CA SER A 248 10.27 7.69 -20.83
C SER A 248 11.06 7.80 -22.11
N GLY A 249 12.29 7.27 -22.13
CA GLY A 249 13.19 7.22 -23.28
C GLY A 249 14.55 6.66 -22.88
N GLY A 250 15.24 5.99 -23.79
CA GLY A 250 16.56 5.40 -23.50
C GLY A 250 16.52 4.39 -22.34
N ASN A 251 17.28 4.66 -21.29
CA ASN A 251 17.34 3.83 -20.07
C ASN A 251 16.27 4.21 -19.02
N ILE A 252 15.40 5.17 -19.31
CA ILE A 252 14.28 5.58 -18.43
C ILE A 252 12.99 4.96 -18.97
N ARG A 253 12.29 4.16 -18.14
CA ARG A 253 11.09 3.42 -18.54
C ARG A 253 9.96 3.61 -17.51
N ALA A 254 8.77 3.96 -17.98
CA ALA A 254 7.56 3.91 -17.16
C ALA A 254 6.99 2.49 -17.20
N LEU A 255 6.74 1.94 -16.02
CA LEU A 255 6.06 0.66 -15.83
C LEU A 255 4.57 0.78 -16.18
N ASP A 256 3.96 -0.34 -16.56
CA ASP A 256 2.51 -0.38 -16.71
C ASP A 256 1.84 -0.18 -15.35
N PRO A 257 0.79 0.64 -15.24
CA PRO A 257 0.07 0.83 -13.98
C PRO A 257 -0.52 -0.47 -13.40
N SER A 258 -0.83 -1.45 -14.25
CA SER A 258 -1.39 -2.75 -13.82
C SER A 258 -0.36 -3.73 -13.26
N GLU A 259 0.95 -3.51 -13.50
CA GLU A 259 1.99 -4.36 -12.95
C GLU A 259 2.03 -4.25 -11.41
N ASP A 260 2.09 -5.40 -10.73
CA ASP A 260 2.23 -5.41 -9.27
C ASP A 260 3.62 -4.92 -8.87
N LEU A 261 3.66 -3.86 -8.07
CA LEU A 261 4.90 -3.28 -7.56
C LEU A 261 5.76 -4.32 -6.81
N TYR A 262 5.14 -5.25 -6.09
CA TYR A 262 5.84 -6.24 -5.26
C TYR A 262 6.50 -7.37 -6.07
N ASP A 263 6.08 -7.56 -7.32
CA ASP A 263 6.77 -8.45 -8.27
C ASP A 263 8.07 -7.83 -8.78
N ILE A 264 8.18 -6.49 -8.74
CA ILE A 264 9.33 -5.73 -9.23
C ILE A 264 10.33 -5.45 -8.11
N LEU A 265 9.84 -5.05 -6.92
CA LEU A 265 10.66 -4.59 -5.79
C LEU A 265 11.78 -5.55 -5.42
N GLN A 266 11.56 -6.86 -5.54
CA GLN A 266 12.58 -7.86 -5.22
C GLN A 266 13.83 -7.75 -6.12
N GLY A 267 13.64 -7.30 -7.38
CA GLY A 267 14.72 -7.09 -8.35
C GLY A 267 15.42 -5.74 -8.25
N VAL A 268 14.90 -4.79 -7.48
CA VAL A 268 15.39 -3.41 -7.39
C VAL A 268 16.66 -3.31 -6.57
N ASP A 269 17.68 -2.65 -7.09
CA ASP A 269 18.95 -2.42 -6.40
C ASP A 269 18.91 -1.12 -5.56
N VAL A 270 18.33 -0.04 -6.10
CA VAL A 270 18.15 1.23 -5.40
C VAL A 270 16.71 1.72 -5.55
N LEU A 271 16.06 2.06 -4.43
CA LEU A 271 14.76 2.71 -4.44
C LEU A 271 14.91 4.23 -4.34
N VAL A 272 14.31 4.96 -5.27
CA VAL A 272 14.15 6.41 -5.21
C VAL A 272 12.69 6.72 -4.91
N THR A 273 12.44 7.43 -3.84
CA THR A 273 11.07 7.76 -3.43
C THR A 273 11.04 9.10 -2.70
N ASP A 274 9.90 9.45 -2.11
CA ASP A 274 9.71 10.67 -1.33
C ASP A 274 8.99 10.35 0.00
N TYR A 275 7.69 10.61 0.09
CA TYR A 275 6.85 10.38 1.28
C TYR A 275 6.02 9.10 1.16
N SER A 276 6.32 8.24 0.20
CA SER A 276 5.61 6.98 -0.01
C SER A 276 6.01 5.95 1.04
N SER A 277 5.04 5.27 1.63
CA SER A 277 5.29 4.21 2.62
C SER A 277 5.91 2.93 2.05
N VAL A 278 6.08 2.83 0.74
CA VAL A 278 6.69 1.66 0.07
C VAL A 278 8.10 1.37 0.58
N TYR A 279 8.85 2.42 0.96
CA TYR A 279 10.20 2.20 1.45
C TYR A 279 10.24 1.41 2.77
N PHE A 280 9.22 1.49 3.63
CA PHE A 280 9.14 0.64 4.83
C PHE A 280 9.16 -0.85 4.49
N ASP A 281 8.51 -1.22 3.40
CA ASP A 281 8.52 -2.59 2.91
C ASP A 281 9.87 -2.93 2.25
N PHE A 282 10.43 -1.99 1.48
CA PHE A 282 11.72 -2.14 0.82
C PHE A 282 12.89 -2.27 1.82
N LEU A 283 12.78 -1.71 3.03
CA LEU A 283 13.77 -1.89 4.10
C LEU A 283 13.97 -3.36 4.50
N LEU A 284 13.01 -4.24 4.23
CA LEU A 284 13.17 -5.69 4.42
C LEU A 284 14.25 -6.30 3.54
N LEU A 285 14.59 -5.65 2.42
CA LEU A 285 15.66 -6.09 1.50
C LEU A 285 17.05 -5.56 1.91
N ASP A 286 17.13 -4.64 2.89
CA ASP A 286 18.37 -3.96 3.35
C ASP A 286 19.15 -3.26 2.22
N ARG A 287 18.45 -2.79 1.18
CA ARG A 287 19.02 -2.11 0.02
C ARG A 287 18.90 -0.59 0.13
N PRO A 288 19.75 0.19 -0.59
CA PRO A 288 19.73 1.64 -0.56
C PRO A 288 18.41 2.28 -0.95
N VAL A 289 18.05 3.38 -0.24
CA VAL A 289 16.89 4.22 -0.53
C VAL A 289 17.33 5.67 -0.60
N ILE A 290 16.94 6.39 -1.66
CA ILE A 290 17.15 7.82 -1.82
C ILE A 290 15.80 8.53 -1.71
N PHE A 291 15.76 9.62 -0.93
CA PHE A 291 14.57 10.42 -0.72
C PHE A 291 14.68 11.73 -1.53
N ALA A 292 13.98 11.80 -2.66
CA ALA A 292 13.86 13.01 -3.48
C ALA A 292 12.73 13.89 -2.93
N VAL A 293 13.08 14.93 -2.17
CA VAL A 293 12.14 15.70 -1.34
C VAL A 293 12.28 17.22 -1.53
N PRO A 294 12.17 17.73 -2.77
CA PRO A 294 12.36 19.16 -3.04
C PRO A 294 11.31 20.05 -2.37
N ASP A 295 10.18 19.49 -1.97
CA ASP A 295 9.03 20.16 -1.37
C ASP A 295 8.79 19.81 0.11
N LEU A 296 9.79 19.31 0.85
CA LEU A 296 9.63 18.75 2.21
C LEU A 296 8.91 19.71 3.17
N GLU A 297 9.33 20.97 3.24
CA GLU A 297 8.74 21.94 4.16
C GLU A 297 7.29 22.30 3.79
N GLU A 298 6.99 22.40 2.49
CA GLU A 298 5.62 22.60 2.02
C GLU A 298 4.75 21.37 2.33
N TYR A 299 5.27 20.17 2.06
CA TYR A 299 4.56 18.91 2.32
C TYR A 299 4.27 18.74 3.82
N ARG A 300 5.26 18.99 4.69
CA ARG A 300 5.10 18.97 6.15
C ARG A 300 4.03 19.94 6.62
N ARG A 301 3.98 21.14 6.04
CA ARG A 301 3.01 22.17 6.38
C ARG A 301 1.59 21.84 5.91
N VAL A 302 1.44 21.30 4.71
CA VAL A 302 0.14 21.04 4.07
C VAL A 302 -0.44 19.70 4.48
N ARG A 303 0.30 18.62 4.28
CA ARG A 303 -0.14 17.26 4.58
C ARG A 303 0.23 16.82 5.99
N GLY A 304 1.49 16.98 6.36
CA GLY A 304 2.06 16.55 7.63
C GLY A 304 2.38 15.05 7.69
N PHE A 305 3.04 14.68 8.76
CA PHE A 305 3.47 13.31 9.01
C PHE A 305 2.90 12.80 10.34
N VAL A 306 2.67 11.50 10.43
CA VAL A 306 2.34 10.79 11.68
C VAL A 306 3.60 10.47 12.45
N LEU A 307 4.67 10.21 11.72
CA LEU A 307 6.00 9.91 12.26
C LEU A 307 6.93 11.10 12.04
N GLU A 308 7.34 11.72 13.12
CA GLU A 308 8.25 12.88 13.14
C GLU A 308 9.45 12.63 14.09
N PRO A 309 10.61 13.20 13.84
CA PRO A 309 10.96 13.99 12.65
C PRO A 309 11.12 13.12 11.40
N PHE A 310 10.71 13.61 10.24
CA PHE A 310 10.80 12.89 8.96
C PHE A 310 12.24 12.41 8.68
N GLU A 311 13.21 13.23 9.04
CA GLU A 311 14.66 12.97 8.83
C GLU A 311 15.15 11.69 9.54
N PHE A 312 14.54 11.32 10.65
CA PHE A 312 14.85 10.07 11.34
C PHE A 312 14.22 8.87 10.62
N TRP A 313 12.99 9.05 10.13
CA TRP A 313 12.23 7.98 9.48
C TRP A 313 12.60 7.74 8.02
N ALA A 314 13.36 8.66 7.41
CA ALA A 314 13.89 8.56 6.05
C ALA A 314 15.37 8.11 6.09
N PRO A 315 15.66 6.79 6.21
CA PRO A 315 16.99 6.26 6.46
C PRO A 315 17.84 6.16 5.19
N GLY A 316 18.05 7.27 4.52
CA GLY A 316 18.84 7.42 3.31
C GLY A 316 19.15 8.88 3.02
N PRO A 317 19.94 9.17 2.00
CA PRO A 317 20.18 10.54 1.57
C PRO A 317 18.88 11.22 1.14
N ARG A 318 18.76 12.50 1.49
CA ARG A 318 17.64 13.37 1.10
C ARG A 318 18.18 14.41 0.13
N VAL A 319 17.58 14.47 -1.05
CA VAL A 319 18.04 15.33 -2.14
C VAL A 319 16.94 16.31 -2.57
N GLU A 320 17.35 17.54 -2.83
CA GLU A 320 16.48 18.64 -3.27
C GLU A 320 16.87 19.15 -4.65
N THR A 321 18.08 18.80 -5.13
CA THR A 321 18.59 19.15 -6.47
C THR A 321 18.91 17.88 -7.26
N PHE A 322 18.93 18.02 -8.58
CA PHE A 322 19.26 16.92 -9.48
C PHE A 322 20.75 16.54 -9.41
N THR A 323 21.62 17.52 -9.19
CA THR A 323 23.05 17.27 -8.99
C THR A 323 23.31 16.43 -7.74
N ASP A 324 22.71 16.81 -6.60
CA ASP A 324 22.80 16.02 -5.37
C ASP A 324 22.23 14.61 -5.55
N PHE A 325 21.12 14.49 -6.32
CA PHE A 325 20.53 13.21 -6.64
C PHE A 325 21.51 12.28 -7.36
N LEU A 326 22.21 12.74 -8.37
CA LEU A 326 23.21 11.95 -9.10
C LEU A 326 24.41 11.56 -8.22
N GLU A 327 24.92 12.49 -7.41
CA GLU A 327 26.03 12.24 -6.49
C GLU A 327 25.66 11.19 -5.43
N GLU A 328 24.46 11.28 -4.86
CA GLU A 328 24.00 10.33 -3.85
C GLU A 328 23.63 8.97 -4.46
N LEU A 329 23.15 8.96 -5.71
CA LEU A 329 22.89 7.73 -6.44
C LEU A 329 24.19 6.99 -6.74
N GLU A 330 25.24 7.69 -7.17
CA GLU A 330 26.58 7.12 -7.37
C GLU A 330 27.10 6.45 -6.09
N ARG A 331 27.02 7.16 -4.94
CA ARG A 331 27.41 6.59 -3.64
C ARG A 331 26.63 5.34 -3.26
N CYS A 332 25.31 5.34 -3.53
CA CYS A 332 24.45 4.17 -3.27
C CYS A 332 24.81 2.97 -4.16
N LEU A 333 25.33 3.21 -5.37
CA LEU A 333 25.77 2.15 -6.29
C LEU A 333 27.18 1.63 -5.97
N GLU A 334 28.04 2.46 -5.40
CA GLU A 334 29.43 2.10 -5.04
C GLU A 334 29.53 1.44 -3.66
N ASP A 335 28.62 1.74 -2.73
CA ASP A 335 28.68 1.30 -1.34
C ASP A 335 27.29 0.84 -0.83
N ASP A 336 27.07 -0.48 -0.85
CA ASP A 336 25.86 -1.10 -0.30
C ASP A 336 25.66 -0.81 1.20
N ASP A 337 26.72 -0.49 1.93
CA ASP A 337 26.69 -0.18 3.37
C ASP A 337 26.32 1.28 3.65
N TYR A 338 26.28 2.13 2.61
CA TYR A 338 25.90 3.52 2.73
C TYR A 338 24.49 3.64 3.33
N TYR A 339 24.35 4.33 4.46
CA TYR A 339 23.13 4.39 5.30
C TYR A 339 22.60 3.03 5.82
N ARG A 340 23.36 1.93 5.76
CA ARG A 340 22.87 0.61 6.23
C ARG A 340 22.49 0.61 7.71
N ARG A 341 23.22 1.31 8.55
CA ARG A 341 22.92 1.40 9.98
C ARG A 341 21.57 2.05 10.23
N GLU A 342 21.29 3.16 9.58
CA GLU A 342 20.03 3.91 9.66
C GLU A 342 18.87 3.06 9.12
N ARG A 343 19.08 2.40 7.98
CA ARG A 343 18.08 1.47 7.41
C ARG A 343 17.70 0.37 8.40
N ARG A 344 18.68 -0.28 9.02
CA ARG A 344 18.46 -1.37 9.98
C ARG A 344 17.77 -0.88 11.25
N ILE A 345 18.09 0.30 11.74
CA ILE A 345 17.41 0.91 12.90
C ILE A 345 15.93 1.13 12.56
N VAL A 346 15.64 1.83 11.47
CA VAL A 346 14.25 2.11 11.08
C VAL A 346 13.51 0.81 10.76
N ASN A 347 14.13 -0.13 10.02
CA ASN A 347 13.52 -1.43 9.74
C ASN A 347 13.13 -2.17 11.01
N SER A 348 13.97 -2.21 12.03
CA SER A 348 13.67 -2.86 13.31
C SER A 348 12.49 -2.22 14.07
N LEU A 349 12.26 -0.92 13.86
CA LEU A 349 11.15 -0.17 14.46
C LEU A 349 9.84 -0.36 13.71
N VAL A 350 9.90 -0.44 12.37
CA VAL A 350 8.71 -0.50 11.52
C VAL A 350 8.29 -1.91 11.13
N ASN A 351 9.22 -2.87 11.07
CA ASN A 351 8.98 -4.26 10.70
C ASN A 351 9.42 -5.21 11.83
N GLN A 352 8.49 -5.54 12.74
CA GLN A 352 8.76 -6.46 13.84
C GLN A 352 9.04 -7.89 13.35
N HIS A 353 8.35 -8.32 12.30
CA HIS A 353 8.58 -9.58 11.60
C HIS A 353 9.31 -9.31 10.30
N GLN A 354 10.48 -9.93 10.12
CA GLN A 354 11.34 -9.77 8.94
C GLN A 354 11.52 -11.14 8.26
N ASP A 355 10.42 -11.86 8.12
CA ASP A 355 10.33 -13.19 7.52
C ASP A 355 9.15 -13.27 6.53
N ALA A 356 9.09 -14.30 5.69
CA ALA A 356 8.02 -14.56 4.74
C ALA A 356 6.81 -15.26 5.38
N GLY A 357 6.47 -14.92 6.62
CA GLY A 357 5.40 -15.58 7.38
C GLY A 357 4.18 -14.71 7.68
N SER A 358 4.03 -13.56 7.04
CA SER A 358 2.92 -12.63 7.33
C SER A 358 1.56 -13.21 6.95
N SER A 359 1.44 -13.82 5.78
CA SER A 359 0.21 -14.49 5.32
C SER A 359 -0.21 -15.61 6.30
N ARG A 360 0.76 -16.39 6.78
CA ARG A 360 0.51 -17.44 7.77
C ARG A 360 -0.03 -16.87 9.08
N ARG A 361 0.62 -15.83 9.62
CA ARG A 361 0.18 -15.20 10.88
C ARG A 361 -1.22 -14.56 10.75
N VAL A 362 -1.53 -13.97 9.60
CA VAL A 362 -2.88 -13.46 9.31
C VAL A 362 -3.90 -14.60 9.23
N TYR A 363 -3.55 -15.69 8.57
CA TYR A 363 -4.42 -16.88 8.50
C TYR A 363 -4.70 -17.47 9.88
N GLU A 364 -3.66 -17.71 10.68
CA GLU A 364 -3.77 -18.22 12.04
C GLU A 364 -4.59 -17.30 12.95
N LEU A 365 -4.47 -15.97 12.79
CA LEU A 365 -5.23 -14.98 13.55
C LEU A 365 -6.75 -15.07 13.31
N VAL A 366 -7.17 -15.37 12.08
CA VAL A 366 -8.59 -15.29 11.68
C VAL A 366 -9.23 -16.66 11.57
N TRP A 367 -8.49 -17.69 11.19
CA TRP A 367 -8.98 -19.05 10.88
C TRP A 367 -8.22 -20.15 11.65
N GLY A 368 -7.21 -19.80 12.46
CA GLY A 368 -6.56 -20.75 13.37
C GLY A 368 -7.51 -21.15 14.50
N ASP A 369 -7.48 -22.44 14.89
CA ASP A 369 -8.30 -22.99 15.98
C ASP A 369 -7.89 -22.44 17.36
#